data_3532d4c478ccaa7a72acae2d36b507ad
#
_entry.id   3532d4c478ccaa7a72acae2d36b507ad
#
_cell.length_a   1.000
_cell.length_b   1.000
_cell.length_c   1.000
_cell.angle_alpha   90.00
_cell.angle_beta   90.00
_cell.angle_gamma   90.00
#
_symmetry.space_group_name_H-M   'P 1'
#
loop_
_entity.id
_entity.type
_entity.pdbx_description
1 polymer ?
#
loop_
_entity_poly.entity_id
_entity_poly.type
_entity_poly.pdbx_seq_one_letter_code
_entity_poly.pdbx_strand_id
1 'polypeptide(L)'
;MQDENGMIPMGEPDDVDDPAASPDVPPTVKARNAVQQEVSRLLDALAPERAAHRVGTKTNEVERYRTPRGCVLQTTAGAVTVSWFPDSAQGAELGELQVVAWRGTVSHPGSSKRTSGAQLVEEMVLRPGESRMGGMEWRAVDGTTYSTEVLAARCETLLERWTNGGDA
;
A
#
# COMPACT_ATOMS: atom_id res chain seq x y z
N MET A 1 4.74 40.96 72.08
CA MET A 1 3.52 40.21 72.23
C MET A 1 2.91 39.96 70.89
N GLN A 2 2.88 38.68 70.46
CA GLN A 2 2.17 38.05 69.36
C GLN A 2 2.52 38.46 67.94
N ASP A 3 3.36 37.82 67.30
CA ASP A 3 3.38 36.68 66.37
C ASP A 3 2.08 36.45 65.61
N GLU A 4 2.06 36.82 64.32
CA GLU A 4 1.21 36.13 63.38
C GLU A 4 1.99 35.82 62.13
N ASN A 5 2.32 34.55 62.08
CA ASN A 5 2.83 33.76 60.99
C ASN A 5 1.90 33.81 59.77
N GLY A 6 2.25 34.62 58.78
CA GLY A 6 1.67 34.49 57.45
C GLY A 6 2.32 33.35 56.66
N MET A 7 1.72 32.22 56.76
CA MET A 7 2.08 31.06 55.98
C MET A 7 1.67 31.27 54.51
N ILE A 8 2.67 31.43 53.65
CA ILE A 8 2.48 31.48 52.21
C ILE A 8 2.22 30.04 51.72
N PRO A 9 1.09 29.73 51.10
CA PRO A 9 0.95 28.41 50.45
C PRO A 9 1.89 28.38 49.26
N MET A 10 2.78 27.44 49.27
CA MET A 10 3.55 27.04 48.09
C MET A 10 2.57 26.51 47.05
N GLY A 11 2.53 27.20 45.91
CA GLY A 11 1.84 26.70 44.72
C GLY A 11 2.44 25.37 44.31
N GLU A 12 1.60 24.38 44.22
CA GLU A 12 1.93 23.10 43.57
C GLU A 12 2.39 23.41 42.14
N PRO A 13 3.45 22.76 41.66
CA PRO A 13 3.77 22.81 40.25
C PRO A 13 2.62 22.14 39.51
N ASP A 14 1.99 22.87 38.60
CA ASP A 14 1.14 22.31 37.59
C ASP A 14 1.93 21.21 36.86
N ASP A 15 1.59 19.98 37.19
CA ASP A 15 1.91 18.83 36.35
C ASP A 15 1.23 19.12 34.99
N VAL A 16 2.00 19.71 34.10
CA VAL A 16 1.71 19.70 32.69
C VAL A 16 1.81 18.24 32.28
N ASP A 17 0.67 17.57 32.31
CA ASP A 17 0.49 16.29 31.63
C ASP A 17 0.92 16.51 30.18
N ASP A 18 2.19 16.22 29.92
CA ASP A 18 2.70 15.95 28.60
C ASP A 18 1.81 14.83 28.06
N PRO A 19 1.06 15.04 26.95
CA PRO A 19 0.32 13.94 26.34
C PRO A 19 1.36 12.97 25.80
N ALA A 20 1.86 12.17 26.73
CA ALA A 20 2.78 11.08 26.46
C ALA A 20 2.25 10.32 25.24
N ALA A 21 3.12 10.20 24.25
CA ALA A 21 2.99 9.34 23.13
C ALA A 21 2.13 8.12 23.50
N SER A 22 0.96 8.01 22.90
CA SER A 22 0.07 6.87 23.10
C SER A 22 0.91 5.62 22.91
N PRO A 23 0.96 4.70 23.88
CA PRO A 23 1.73 3.48 23.72
C PRO A 23 1.23 2.81 22.44
N ASP A 24 2.17 2.39 21.58
CA ASP A 24 1.88 1.62 20.37
C ASP A 24 1.02 0.41 20.74
N VAL A 25 -0.29 0.59 20.66
CA VAL A 25 -1.22 -0.50 20.90
C VAL A 25 -1.15 -1.42 19.68
N PRO A 26 -0.75 -2.68 19.87
CA PRO A 26 -0.63 -3.59 18.75
C PRO A 26 -1.97 -3.69 18.01
N PRO A 27 -1.95 -3.74 16.67
CA PRO A 27 -3.17 -3.74 15.88
C PRO A 27 -4.05 -4.92 16.26
N THR A 28 -5.32 -4.65 16.44
CA THR A 28 -6.30 -5.67 16.82
C THR A 28 -6.44 -6.71 15.70
N VAL A 29 -6.85 -7.93 16.06
CA VAL A 29 -7.19 -8.98 15.07
C VAL A 29 -8.22 -8.47 14.06
N LYS A 30 -9.18 -7.64 14.52
CA LYS A 30 -10.17 -7.01 13.66
C LYS A 30 -9.54 -6.10 12.59
N ALA A 31 -8.56 -5.28 12.97
CA ALA A 31 -7.86 -4.40 12.04
C ALA A 31 -7.06 -5.21 11.01
N ARG A 32 -6.37 -6.25 11.43
CA ARG A 32 -5.63 -7.15 10.50
C ARG A 32 -6.56 -7.85 9.52
N ASN A 33 -7.71 -8.34 9.98
CA ASN A 33 -8.70 -8.96 9.10
C ASN A 33 -9.29 -7.97 8.09
N ALA A 34 -9.58 -6.73 8.52
CA ALA A 34 -10.05 -5.68 7.61
C ALA A 34 -9.01 -5.38 6.52
N VAL A 35 -7.74 -5.26 6.88
CA VAL A 35 -6.65 -5.06 5.92
C VAL A 35 -6.56 -6.23 4.95
N GLN A 36 -6.61 -7.47 5.45
CA GLN A 36 -6.53 -8.66 4.60
C GLN A 36 -7.70 -8.72 3.60
N GLN A 37 -8.89 -8.29 4.00
CA GLN A 37 -10.05 -8.20 3.10
C GLN A 37 -9.81 -7.16 2.00
N GLU A 38 -9.27 -5.99 2.33
CA GLU A 38 -8.98 -4.96 1.33
C GLU A 38 -7.84 -5.37 0.38
N VAL A 39 -6.81 -6.06 0.88
CA VAL A 39 -5.78 -6.66 0.02
C VAL A 39 -6.42 -7.65 -0.97
N SER A 40 -7.29 -8.55 -0.47
CA SER A 40 -7.99 -9.52 -1.33
C SER A 40 -8.85 -8.83 -2.38
N ARG A 41 -9.61 -7.78 -2.01
CA ARG A 41 -10.42 -6.99 -2.95
C ARG A 41 -9.57 -6.34 -4.03
N LEU A 42 -8.45 -5.74 -3.66
CA LEU A 42 -7.52 -5.12 -4.61
C LEU A 42 -6.99 -6.16 -5.61
N LEU A 43 -6.51 -7.28 -5.09
CA LEU A 43 -5.94 -8.32 -5.94
C LEU A 43 -7.00 -8.98 -6.83
N ASP A 44 -8.25 -9.14 -6.36
CA ASP A 44 -9.35 -9.65 -7.16
C ASP A 44 -9.77 -8.69 -8.26
N ALA A 45 -9.70 -7.38 -8.00
CA ALA A 45 -9.94 -6.38 -9.04
C ALA A 45 -8.85 -6.39 -10.12
N LEU A 46 -7.59 -6.57 -9.74
CA LEU A 46 -6.45 -6.52 -10.66
C LEU A 46 -6.20 -7.84 -11.40
N ALA A 47 -6.29 -8.95 -10.69
CA ALA A 47 -6.01 -10.28 -11.22
C ALA A 47 -6.95 -11.33 -10.59
N PRO A 48 -8.20 -11.45 -11.06
CA PRO A 48 -9.16 -12.42 -10.56
C PRO A 48 -8.62 -13.85 -10.66
N GLU A 49 -8.80 -14.69 -9.63
CA GLU A 49 -8.26 -16.06 -9.61
C GLU A 49 -8.76 -16.95 -10.78
N ARG A 50 -9.94 -16.64 -11.31
CA ARG A 50 -10.56 -17.41 -12.41
C ARG A 50 -10.22 -16.87 -13.79
N ALA A 51 -9.51 -15.79 -13.89
CA ALA A 51 -9.17 -15.14 -15.15
C ALA A 51 -7.71 -15.42 -15.53
N ALA A 52 -7.42 -16.66 -15.90
CA ALA A 52 -6.42 -16.89 -16.95
C ALA A 52 -7.02 -16.42 -18.28
N HIS A 53 -7.58 -15.20 -18.33
CA HIS A 53 -8.22 -14.67 -19.52
C HIS A 53 -7.34 -13.62 -20.15
N ARG A 54 -6.86 -13.96 -21.32
CA ARG A 54 -6.34 -13.00 -22.28
C ARG A 54 -7.52 -12.18 -22.79
N VAL A 55 -7.66 -10.96 -22.27
CA VAL A 55 -8.65 -9.99 -22.76
C VAL A 55 -7.89 -8.94 -23.54
N GLY A 56 -8.07 -8.93 -24.84
CA GLY A 56 -7.51 -7.92 -25.74
C GLY A 56 -7.26 -8.42 -27.14
N THR A 57 -7.14 -7.48 -28.08
CA THR A 57 -6.61 -7.76 -29.42
C THR A 57 -5.11 -8.01 -29.33
N LYS A 58 -4.58 -8.83 -30.24
CA LYS A 58 -3.18 -9.35 -30.24
C LYS A 58 -2.06 -8.34 -30.02
N THR A 59 -2.32 -7.05 -30.08
CA THR A 59 -1.32 -5.97 -29.91
C THR A 59 -1.28 -5.34 -28.53
N ASN A 60 -2.37 -5.44 -27.74
CA ASN A 60 -2.48 -4.82 -26.40
C ASN A 60 -3.06 -5.80 -25.37
N GLU A 61 -2.70 -7.05 -25.46
CA GLU A 61 -3.16 -8.06 -24.52
C GLU A 61 -2.49 -7.86 -23.16
N VAL A 62 -3.32 -7.62 -22.11
CA VAL A 62 -2.84 -7.55 -20.74
C VAL A 62 -2.88 -8.94 -20.13
N GLU A 63 -1.73 -9.46 -19.81
CA GLU A 63 -1.62 -10.69 -19.01
C GLU A 63 -1.75 -10.33 -17.53
N ARG A 64 -2.57 -11.10 -16.80
CA ARG A 64 -2.84 -10.91 -15.38
C ARG A 64 -2.64 -12.23 -14.66
N TYR A 65 -1.80 -12.26 -13.64
CA TYR A 65 -1.58 -13.46 -12.87
C TYR A 65 -1.28 -13.18 -11.41
N ARG A 66 -1.70 -14.10 -10.56
CA ARG A 66 -1.41 -14.09 -9.13
C ARG A 66 0.00 -14.56 -8.85
N THR A 67 0.59 -14.00 -7.80
CA THR A 67 1.83 -14.45 -7.19
C THR A 67 1.58 -14.81 -5.73
N PRO A 68 2.48 -15.48 -5.03
CA PRO A 68 2.31 -15.79 -3.62
C PRO A 68 2.09 -14.57 -2.72
N ARG A 69 2.55 -13.39 -3.16
CA ARG A 69 2.46 -12.15 -2.39
C ARG A 69 1.58 -11.07 -3.04
N GLY A 70 0.99 -11.34 -4.20
CA GLY A 70 0.21 -10.32 -4.86
C GLY A 70 -0.19 -10.68 -6.27
N CYS A 71 0.06 -9.77 -7.23
CA CYS A 71 -0.23 -10.01 -8.64
C CYS A 71 0.71 -9.23 -9.56
N VAL A 72 0.67 -9.60 -10.83
CA VAL A 72 1.35 -8.91 -11.93
C VAL A 72 0.34 -8.65 -13.04
N LEU A 73 0.35 -7.44 -13.54
CA LEU A 73 -0.31 -7.02 -14.77
C LEU A 73 0.81 -6.72 -15.77
N GLN A 74 0.75 -7.30 -16.97
CA GLN A 74 1.84 -7.18 -17.92
C GLN A 74 1.36 -7.10 -19.35
N THR A 75 2.06 -6.28 -20.14
CA THR A 75 1.98 -6.22 -21.60
C THR A 75 3.36 -6.50 -22.19
N THR A 76 3.48 -6.45 -23.50
CA THR A 76 4.80 -6.56 -24.14
C THR A 76 5.72 -5.37 -23.86
N ALA A 77 5.16 -4.21 -23.49
CA ALA A 77 5.89 -2.95 -23.29
C ALA A 77 6.22 -2.64 -21.83
N GLY A 78 5.39 -3.13 -20.88
CA GLY A 78 5.58 -2.84 -19.47
C GLY A 78 4.80 -3.74 -18.55
N ALA A 79 5.07 -3.62 -17.26
CA ALA A 79 4.40 -4.37 -16.23
C ALA A 79 4.13 -3.52 -14.98
N VAL A 80 3.12 -3.91 -14.22
CA VAL A 80 2.87 -3.43 -12.87
C VAL A 80 2.84 -4.63 -11.93
N THR A 81 3.68 -4.60 -10.89
CA THR A 81 3.69 -5.61 -9.84
C THR A 81 3.09 -5.04 -8.58
N VAL A 82 2.20 -5.76 -7.94
CA VAL A 82 1.60 -5.44 -6.65
C VAL A 82 1.97 -6.53 -5.67
N SER A 83 2.63 -6.15 -4.57
CA SER A 83 3.12 -7.09 -3.56
C SER A 83 2.69 -6.66 -2.16
N TRP A 84 2.15 -7.60 -1.39
CA TRP A 84 1.73 -7.41 -0.02
C TRP A 84 2.72 -8.02 0.97
N PHE A 85 3.12 -7.24 1.96
CA PHE A 85 4.03 -7.62 3.04
C PHE A 85 3.31 -7.45 4.39
N PRO A 86 2.72 -8.50 4.95
CA PRO A 86 1.93 -8.41 6.20
C PRO A 86 2.78 -8.06 7.42
N ASP A 87 4.06 -8.44 7.40
CA ASP A 87 5.00 -8.22 8.50
C ASP A 87 6.16 -7.35 7.99
N SER A 88 5.89 -6.06 7.82
CA SER A 88 6.94 -5.14 7.42
C SER A 88 7.89 -4.88 8.60
N ALA A 89 9.19 -5.09 8.38
CA ALA A 89 10.24 -4.88 9.38
C ALA A 89 10.46 -3.39 9.77
N GLN A 90 9.72 -2.47 9.15
CA GLN A 90 9.91 -1.03 9.33
C GLN A 90 8.75 -0.33 10.06
N GLY A 91 8.16 -0.97 11.05
CA GLY A 91 7.14 -0.33 11.88
C GLY A 91 5.77 -0.14 11.21
N ALA A 92 5.51 -0.86 10.12
CA ALA A 92 4.17 -0.95 9.55
C ALA A 92 3.42 -2.12 10.20
N GLU A 93 2.86 -1.89 11.36
CA GLU A 93 2.21 -2.91 12.20
C GLU A 93 1.07 -3.66 11.51
N LEU A 94 0.43 -3.03 10.54
CA LEU A 94 -0.64 -3.62 9.74
C LEU A 94 -0.18 -4.16 8.39
N GLY A 95 1.11 -4.04 8.07
CA GLY A 95 1.69 -4.46 6.79
C GLY A 95 1.90 -3.31 5.81
N GLU A 96 2.45 -3.65 4.64
CA GLU A 96 2.83 -2.70 3.60
C GLU A 96 2.53 -3.26 2.22
N LEU A 97 1.97 -2.43 1.35
CA LEU A 97 1.70 -2.73 -0.04
C LEU A 97 2.71 -2.00 -0.92
N GLN A 98 3.39 -2.73 -1.78
CA GLN A 98 4.31 -2.17 -2.75
C GLN A 98 3.72 -2.31 -4.15
N VAL A 99 3.65 -1.19 -4.88
CA VAL A 99 3.26 -1.14 -6.29
C VAL A 99 4.44 -0.65 -7.09
N VAL A 100 4.90 -1.44 -8.07
CA VAL A 100 6.05 -1.08 -8.90
C VAL A 100 5.67 -1.15 -10.36
N ALA A 101 5.91 -0.07 -11.08
CA ALA A 101 5.78 0.00 -12.53
C ALA A 101 7.14 -0.24 -13.19
N TRP A 102 7.15 -1.08 -14.22
CA TRP A 102 8.31 -1.51 -14.95
C TRP A 102 8.17 -1.19 -16.44
N ARG A 103 9.24 -0.75 -17.05
CA ARG A 103 9.38 -0.74 -18.50
C ARG A 103 9.94 -2.10 -18.92
N GLY A 104 9.26 -2.78 -19.84
CA GLY A 104 9.57 -4.15 -20.23
C GLY A 104 8.85 -5.19 -19.36
N THR A 105 9.06 -6.45 -19.67
CA THR A 105 8.38 -7.58 -19.04
C THR A 105 9.14 -8.06 -17.81
N VAL A 106 8.40 -8.44 -16.76
CA VAL A 106 8.96 -9.08 -15.57
C VAL A 106 8.83 -10.59 -15.67
N SER A 107 9.82 -11.32 -15.15
CA SER A 107 9.77 -12.79 -15.13
C SER A 107 8.77 -13.25 -14.06
N HIS A 108 7.98 -14.28 -14.38
CA HIS A 108 7.09 -14.95 -13.45
C HIS A 108 7.44 -16.44 -13.30
N PRO A 109 7.05 -17.09 -12.20
CA PRO A 109 7.21 -18.53 -12.06
C PRO A 109 6.55 -19.26 -13.22
N GLY A 110 7.30 -20.08 -13.96
CA GLY A 110 6.82 -20.79 -15.16
C GLY A 110 7.17 -20.11 -16.49
N SER A 111 7.72 -18.92 -16.51
CA SER A 111 8.26 -18.31 -17.71
C SER A 111 9.62 -18.92 -18.07
N SER A 112 9.71 -19.55 -19.23
CA SER A 112 10.98 -20.05 -19.78
C SER A 112 11.89 -18.92 -20.32
N LYS A 113 11.38 -17.70 -20.43
CA LYS A 113 12.13 -16.54 -20.89
C LYS A 113 12.76 -15.84 -19.69
N ARG A 114 14.08 -15.87 -19.59
CA ARG A 114 14.82 -14.91 -18.76
C ARG A 114 14.63 -13.53 -19.38
N THR A 115 13.69 -12.77 -18.84
CA THR A 115 13.55 -11.35 -19.18
C THR A 115 14.61 -10.58 -18.41
N SER A 116 15.79 -10.50 -18.99
CA SER A 116 16.80 -9.54 -18.58
C SER A 116 16.41 -8.22 -19.24
N GLY A 117 16.04 -7.23 -18.45
CA GLY A 117 15.86 -5.88 -18.96
C GLY A 117 14.63 -5.11 -18.50
N ALA A 118 13.82 -5.62 -17.57
CA ALA A 118 12.79 -4.80 -16.93
C ALA A 118 13.46 -3.66 -16.14
N GLN A 119 13.11 -2.42 -16.46
CA GLN A 119 13.61 -1.23 -15.81
C GLN A 119 12.54 -0.69 -14.87
N LEU A 120 12.87 -0.47 -13.60
CA LEU A 120 11.99 0.20 -12.64
C LEU A 120 11.77 1.63 -13.10
N VAL A 121 10.51 2.05 -13.13
CA VAL A 121 10.08 3.37 -13.55
C VAL A 121 9.47 4.16 -12.41
N GLU A 122 8.55 3.56 -11.68
CA GLU A 122 7.83 4.18 -10.58
C GLU A 122 7.60 3.15 -9.47
N GLU A 123 7.76 3.56 -8.23
CA GLU A 123 7.48 2.74 -7.06
C GLU A 123 6.60 3.52 -6.10
N MET A 124 5.56 2.88 -5.61
CA MET A 124 4.72 3.38 -4.53
C MET A 124 4.71 2.37 -3.40
N VAL A 125 4.96 2.88 -2.19
CA VAL A 125 4.82 2.13 -0.95
C VAL A 125 3.62 2.69 -0.21
N LEU A 126 2.66 1.83 0.13
CA LEU A 126 1.40 2.21 0.73
C LEU A 126 1.17 1.43 2.03
N ARG A 127 0.65 2.12 3.02
CA ARG A 127 0.27 1.53 4.31
C ARG A 127 -1.22 1.63 4.51
N PRO A 128 -1.85 0.60 5.07
CA PRO A 128 -3.26 0.68 5.42
C PRO A 128 -3.48 1.64 6.59
N GLY A 129 -4.56 2.40 6.54
CA GLY A 129 -4.96 3.32 7.58
C GLY A 129 -6.46 3.48 7.65
N GLU A 130 -6.96 4.03 8.73
CA GLU A 130 -8.37 4.36 8.85
C GLU A 130 -8.69 5.63 8.07
N SER A 131 -9.75 5.59 7.27
CA SER A 131 -10.29 6.74 6.58
C SER A 131 -11.08 7.63 7.54
N ARG A 132 -11.01 8.95 7.36
CA ARG A 132 -11.84 9.91 8.10
C ARG A 132 -13.34 9.71 7.91
N MET A 133 -13.73 9.08 6.80
CA MET A 133 -15.13 8.78 6.46
C MET A 133 -15.58 7.41 6.98
N GLY A 134 -14.72 6.71 7.72
CA GLY A 134 -14.89 5.30 8.09
C GLY A 134 -14.42 4.35 7.01
N GLY A 135 -14.03 3.14 7.41
CA GLY A 135 -13.41 2.15 6.52
C GLY A 135 -11.89 2.29 6.43
N MET A 136 -11.30 1.59 5.49
CA MET A 136 -9.86 1.56 5.29
C MET A 136 -9.45 2.30 4.02
N GLU A 137 -8.32 2.97 4.08
CA GLU A 137 -7.67 3.62 2.93
C GLU A 137 -6.20 3.21 2.85
N TRP A 138 -5.63 3.30 1.66
CA TRP A 138 -4.22 3.11 1.40
C TRP A 138 -3.51 4.45 1.40
N ARG A 139 -2.50 4.59 2.23
CA ARG A 139 -1.76 5.84 2.40
C ARG A 139 -0.34 5.71 1.89
N ALA A 140 0.03 6.51 0.90
CA ALA A 140 1.37 6.60 0.37
C ALA A 140 2.28 7.43 1.28
N VAL A 141 3.60 7.27 1.10
CA VAL A 141 4.62 8.00 1.89
C VAL A 141 4.51 9.52 1.73
N ASP A 142 4.07 10.00 0.57
CA ASP A 142 3.84 11.42 0.29
C ASP A 142 2.56 12.00 0.93
N GLY A 143 1.78 11.14 1.62
CA GLY A 143 0.52 11.51 2.25
C GLY A 143 -0.70 11.37 1.35
N THR A 144 -0.54 11.01 0.09
CA THR A 144 -1.67 10.72 -0.82
C THR A 144 -2.43 9.49 -0.33
N THR A 145 -3.76 9.55 -0.35
CA THR A 145 -4.62 8.44 0.06
C THR A 145 -5.44 7.92 -1.10
N TYR A 146 -5.67 6.61 -1.09
CA TYR A 146 -6.42 5.89 -2.13
C TYR A 146 -7.44 4.96 -1.47
N SER A 147 -8.66 4.91 -2.01
CA SER A 147 -9.51 3.75 -1.78
C SER A 147 -8.97 2.55 -2.58
N THR A 148 -9.41 1.35 -2.26
CA THR A 148 -9.01 0.14 -2.98
C THR A 148 -9.35 0.22 -4.47
N GLU A 149 -10.52 0.79 -4.82
CA GLU A 149 -10.96 0.97 -6.19
C GLU A 149 -10.11 1.99 -6.96
N VAL A 150 -9.79 3.11 -6.31
CA VAL A 150 -8.95 4.15 -6.92
C VAL A 150 -7.53 3.65 -7.11
N LEU A 151 -7.01 2.86 -6.16
CA LEU A 151 -5.69 2.25 -6.27
C LEU A 151 -5.64 1.23 -7.41
N ALA A 152 -6.67 0.39 -7.55
CA ALA A 152 -6.78 -0.54 -8.68
C ALA A 152 -6.76 0.22 -10.02
N ALA A 153 -7.57 1.27 -10.17
CA ALA A 153 -7.57 2.11 -11.36
C ALA A 153 -6.21 2.79 -11.61
N ARG A 154 -5.50 3.18 -10.55
CA ARG A 154 -4.14 3.74 -10.67
C ARG A 154 -3.16 2.71 -11.23
N CYS A 155 -3.21 1.46 -10.79
CA CYS A 155 -2.38 0.38 -11.33
C CYS A 155 -2.63 0.15 -12.83
N GLU A 156 -3.88 0.17 -13.26
CA GLU A 156 -4.23 0.08 -14.69
C GLU A 156 -3.68 1.26 -15.49
N THR A 157 -3.84 2.48 -14.99
CA THR A 157 -3.30 3.70 -15.64
C THR A 157 -1.78 3.67 -15.74
N LEU A 158 -1.08 3.15 -14.73
CA LEU A 158 0.37 2.97 -14.78
C LEU A 158 0.78 2.02 -15.90
N LEU A 159 0.04 0.93 -16.09
CA LEU A 159 0.30 -0.01 -17.18
C LEU A 159 0.03 0.63 -18.54
N GLU A 160 -1.09 1.35 -18.70
CA GLU A 160 -1.50 2.00 -19.98
C GLU A 160 -0.48 3.04 -20.47
N ARG A 161 0.20 3.74 -19.59
CA ARG A 161 1.25 4.70 -19.97
C ARG A 161 2.33 4.07 -20.85
N TRP A 162 2.61 2.81 -20.64
CA TRP A 162 3.67 2.10 -21.36
C TRP A 162 3.17 1.37 -22.60
N THR A 163 1.86 1.07 -22.67
CA THR A 163 1.24 0.44 -23.83
C THR A 163 0.95 1.42 -24.95
N ASN A 164 0.66 2.69 -24.63
CA ASN A 164 0.25 3.70 -25.61
C ASN A 164 1.41 4.54 -26.17
N GLY A 165 2.65 4.07 -26.04
CA GLY A 165 3.80 4.69 -26.71
C GLY A 165 4.13 6.09 -26.19
N GLY A 166 4.14 6.27 -24.88
CA GLY A 166 4.66 7.48 -24.25
C GLY A 166 6.17 7.57 -24.37
N ASP A 167 6.66 7.89 -25.54
CA ASP A 167 7.96 8.54 -25.71
C ASP A 167 7.80 9.99 -25.22
N ALA A 168 8.39 10.26 -24.09
CA ALA A 168 8.71 11.61 -23.66
C ALA A 168 10.12 11.61 -23.10
#